data_871ce2cb3b91b38d37e87975ff2226fe
#
_entry.id   871ce2cb3b91b38d37e87975ff2226fe
#
_cell.length_a   1.000
_cell.length_b   1.000
_cell.length_c   1.000
_cell.angle_alpha   90.00
_cell.angle_beta   90.00
_cell.angle_gamma   90.00
#
_symmetry.space_group_name_H-M   'P 1'
#
loop_
_entity.id
_entity.type
_entity.pdbx_description
1 polymer ?
#
loop_
_entity_poly.entity_id
_entity_poly.type
_entity_poly.pdbx_seq_one_letter_code
_entity_poly.pdbx_strand_id
1 'polypeptide(L)'
;MGEVYTYRYPRRRAIRAILRGSTQALLAALSRMEVRGLEHLPSEGPVILAPNHFTFVDPPVILSATPRMVEFVGGADRVNSPKWSRMIPKMWGFIPAYRGAFSRSTLRGALEILEQGGVMGIFPEGGNWAGLLRPARPGMAYLAATSGARVVPVSIEGAEHVLTGTRAPLKVTYHAPVSAPIITSRGRARREALDAYGAEIMARIAEGLPDDLRGAHSACPDARAAAEAVSAYPFHTPEMRGI
;
A
#
# COMPACT_ATOMS: atom_id res chain seq x y z
N MET A 1 4.73 -33.92 -3.50
CA MET A 1 5.93 -33.06 -3.53
C MET A 1 5.46 -31.70 -3.04
N GLY A 2 5.86 -31.27 -1.83
CA GLY A 2 5.42 -29.99 -1.29
C GLY A 2 6.04 -28.84 -2.10
N GLU A 3 5.22 -27.84 -2.43
CA GLU A 3 5.68 -26.63 -3.11
C GLU A 3 6.76 -25.92 -2.26
N VAL A 4 7.89 -25.61 -2.89
CA VAL A 4 8.99 -24.88 -2.24
C VAL A 4 8.77 -23.39 -2.48
N TYR A 5 8.16 -22.71 -1.51
CA TYR A 5 8.01 -21.26 -1.55
C TYR A 5 9.32 -20.56 -1.20
N THR A 6 9.65 -19.50 -1.94
CA THR A 6 10.76 -18.59 -1.61
C THR A 6 10.43 -17.78 -0.35
N TYR A 7 9.14 -17.41 -0.21
CA TYR A 7 8.62 -16.72 0.97
C TYR A 7 7.57 -17.58 1.67
N ARG A 8 7.81 -17.95 2.93
CA ARG A 8 6.79 -18.59 3.79
C ARG A 8 5.96 -17.52 4.49
N TYR A 9 4.65 -17.74 4.60
CA TYR A 9 3.76 -16.82 5.30
C TYR A 9 3.14 -17.47 6.55
N PRO A 10 3.08 -16.75 7.66
CA PRO A 10 3.82 -15.53 8.01
C PRO A 10 5.27 -15.82 8.39
N ARG A 11 6.19 -14.97 7.96
CA ARG A 11 7.62 -15.09 8.28
C ARG A 11 8.05 -14.20 9.44
N ARG A 12 9.17 -14.55 10.10
CA ARG A 12 9.79 -13.76 11.18
C ARG A 12 8.81 -13.41 12.32
N ARG A 13 7.91 -14.32 12.71
CA ARG A 13 6.79 -14.08 13.63
C ARG A 13 7.19 -13.35 14.90
N ALA A 14 8.24 -13.81 15.61
CA ALA A 14 8.65 -13.22 16.88
C ALA A 14 9.14 -11.77 16.72
N ILE A 15 10.05 -11.52 15.75
CA ILE A 15 10.58 -10.18 15.49
C ILE A 15 9.45 -9.22 15.08
N ARG A 16 8.54 -9.68 14.22
CA ARG A 16 7.40 -8.88 13.74
C ARG A 16 6.38 -8.60 14.85
N ALA A 17 6.16 -9.56 15.76
CA ALA A 17 5.30 -9.32 16.92
C ALA A 17 5.87 -8.25 17.83
N ILE A 18 7.17 -8.29 18.12
CA ILE A 18 7.87 -7.27 18.90
C ILE A 18 7.81 -5.91 18.19
N LEU A 19 8.16 -5.85 16.90
CA LEU A 19 8.12 -4.60 16.13
C LEU A 19 6.71 -4.02 16.08
N ARG A 20 5.70 -4.85 15.89
CA ARG A 20 4.29 -4.43 15.90
C ARG A 20 3.88 -3.87 17.26
N GLY A 21 4.16 -4.58 18.35
CA GLY A 21 3.85 -4.13 19.71
C GLY A 21 4.56 -2.81 20.04
N SER A 22 5.84 -2.68 19.70
CA SER A 22 6.59 -1.44 19.88
C SER A 22 6.00 -0.28 19.05
N THR A 23 5.61 -0.55 17.81
CA THR A 23 4.99 0.46 16.94
C THR A 23 3.61 0.87 17.46
N GLN A 24 2.81 -0.08 17.94
CA GLN A 24 1.50 0.21 18.56
C GLN A 24 1.64 1.09 19.80
N ALA A 25 2.58 0.77 20.70
CA ALA A 25 2.86 1.58 21.88
C ALA A 25 3.33 2.99 21.51
N LEU A 26 4.21 3.11 20.51
CA LEU A 26 4.71 4.40 20.03
C LEU A 26 3.58 5.23 19.41
N LEU A 27 2.77 4.65 18.54
CA LEU A 27 1.64 5.36 17.92
C LEU A 27 0.59 5.77 18.96
N ALA A 28 0.31 4.94 19.97
CA ALA A 28 -0.59 5.30 21.07
C ALA A 28 -0.08 6.48 21.90
N ALA A 29 1.25 6.61 22.05
CA ALA A 29 1.86 7.76 22.72
C ALA A 29 1.87 9.03 21.87
N LEU A 30 2.09 8.90 20.55
CA LEU A 30 2.31 10.03 19.64
C LEU A 30 1.05 10.51 18.91
N SER A 31 -0.02 9.70 18.87
CA SER A 31 -1.25 10.02 18.14
C SER A 31 -2.50 9.57 18.90
N ARG A 32 -3.65 10.01 18.42
CA ARG A 32 -4.95 9.48 18.78
C ARG A 32 -5.46 8.67 17.60
N MET A 33 -5.02 7.42 17.51
CA MET A 33 -5.36 6.54 16.38
C MET A 33 -6.79 6.00 16.55
N GLU A 34 -7.59 6.23 15.51
CA GLU A 34 -8.92 5.65 15.33
C GLU A 34 -8.90 4.70 14.12
N VAL A 35 -9.42 3.48 14.31
CA VAL A 35 -9.52 2.48 13.23
C VAL A 35 -10.99 2.16 12.99
N ARG A 36 -11.43 2.29 11.74
CA ARG A 36 -12.81 2.05 11.29
C ARG A 36 -12.86 1.01 10.19
N GLY A 37 -13.98 0.30 10.07
CA GLY A 37 -14.24 -0.62 8.96
C GLY A 37 -13.41 -1.90 9.02
N LEU A 38 -12.87 -2.30 10.20
CA LEU A 38 -12.12 -3.55 10.33
C LEU A 38 -12.92 -4.79 9.95
N GLU A 39 -14.24 -4.73 10.03
CA GLU A 39 -15.17 -5.76 9.57
C GLU A 39 -15.07 -6.03 8.06
N HIS A 40 -14.56 -5.09 7.30
CA HIS A 40 -14.28 -5.25 5.86
C HIS A 40 -13.01 -6.07 5.57
N LEU A 41 -12.15 -6.25 6.57
CA LEU A 41 -10.95 -7.07 6.40
C LEU A 41 -11.31 -8.55 6.60
N PRO A 42 -11.21 -9.41 5.56
CA PRO A 42 -11.43 -10.84 5.72
C PRO A 42 -10.52 -11.44 6.79
N SER A 43 -11.08 -12.22 7.70
CA SER A 43 -10.33 -12.90 8.77
C SER A 43 -9.33 -13.91 8.24
N GLU A 44 -9.61 -14.51 7.09
CA GLU A 44 -8.82 -15.56 6.45
C GLU A 44 -8.74 -15.34 4.93
N GLY A 45 -7.89 -16.13 4.29
CA GLY A 45 -7.70 -16.11 2.85
C GLY A 45 -6.83 -14.96 2.34
N PRO A 46 -6.54 -14.93 1.03
CA PRO A 46 -5.67 -13.94 0.41
C PRO A 46 -6.34 -12.56 0.34
N VAL A 47 -5.60 -11.52 0.74
CA VAL A 47 -6.06 -10.14 0.72
C VAL A 47 -4.93 -9.22 0.27
N ILE A 48 -5.26 -8.24 -0.56
CA ILE A 48 -4.40 -7.11 -0.88
C ILE A 48 -4.94 -5.88 -0.14
N LEU A 49 -4.16 -5.31 0.76
CA LEU A 49 -4.45 -4.00 1.35
C LEU A 49 -3.88 -2.92 0.44
N ALA A 50 -4.70 -1.96 0.07
CA ALA A 50 -4.34 -0.85 -0.80
C ALA A 50 -4.48 0.49 -0.05
N PRO A 51 -3.51 0.89 0.80
CA PRO A 51 -3.55 2.19 1.47
C PRO A 51 -2.99 3.30 0.59
N ASN A 52 -3.41 4.58 0.85
CA ASN A 52 -2.69 5.74 0.33
C ASN A 52 -1.30 5.87 0.97
N HIS A 53 -0.39 6.59 0.30
CA HIS A 53 1.01 6.71 0.74
C HIS A 53 1.52 8.15 0.68
N PHE A 54 1.36 8.88 1.77
CA PHE A 54 1.77 10.28 1.90
C PHE A 54 3.09 10.41 2.66
N THR A 55 3.35 9.49 3.60
CA THR A 55 4.51 9.58 4.48
C THR A 55 5.23 8.24 4.66
N PHE A 56 6.44 8.26 5.17
CA PHE A 56 7.16 7.04 5.55
C PHE A 56 6.58 6.36 6.83
N VAL A 57 5.64 7.01 7.51
CA VAL A 57 4.94 6.49 8.70
C VAL A 57 3.77 5.59 8.33
N ASP A 58 3.24 5.67 7.10
CA ASP A 58 2.06 4.90 6.67
C ASP A 58 2.24 3.38 6.81
N PRO A 59 3.37 2.75 6.41
CA PRO A 59 3.56 1.32 6.63
C PRO A 59 3.49 0.91 8.11
N PRO A 60 4.18 1.57 9.07
CA PRO A 60 3.99 1.36 10.50
C PRO A 60 2.55 1.49 10.97
N VAL A 61 1.81 2.48 10.47
CA VAL A 61 0.38 2.68 10.80
C VAL A 61 -0.44 1.46 10.37
N ILE A 62 -0.29 1.01 9.13
CA ILE A 62 -0.99 -0.19 8.64
C ILE A 62 -0.63 -1.44 9.46
N LEU A 63 0.66 -1.63 9.80
CA LEU A 63 1.09 -2.76 10.64
C LEU A 63 0.45 -2.75 12.02
N SER A 64 0.22 -1.56 12.58
CA SER A 64 -0.39 -1.40 13.90
C SER A 64 -1.91 -1.58 13.87
N ALA A 65 -2.56 -1.06 12.83
CA ALA A 65 -4.01 -1.08 12.67
C ALA A 65 -4.55 -2.44 12.18
N THR A 66 -3.74 -3.22 11.44
CA THR A 66 -4.18 -4.48 10.83
C THR A 66 -4.01 -5.66 11.79
N PRO A 67 -5.05 -6.44 12.13
CA PRO A 67 -4.92 -7.59 13.04
C PRO A 67 -4.12 -8.75 12.43
N ARG A 68 -4.12 -8.89 11.11
CA ARG A 68 -3.37 -9.91 10.37
C ARG A 68 -1.94 -9.47 10.08
N MET A 69 -1.04 -10.43 9.86
CA MET A 69 0.35 -10.14 9.50
C MET A 69 0.42 -9.66 8.04
N VAL A 70 0.90 -8.43 7.83
CA VAL A 70 0.99 -7.82 6.50
C VAL A 70 2.40 -7.98 5.93
N GLU A 71 2.50 -8.47 4.70
CA GLU A 71 3.71 -8.43 3.88
C GLU A 71 3.65 -7.23 2.95
N PHE A 72 4.73 -6.44 2.89
CA PHE A 72 4.78 -5.29 1.99
C PHE A 72 5.65 -5.54 0.78
N VAL A 73 5.22 -4.98 -0.34
CA VAL A 73 6.04 -4.82 -1.54
C VAL A 73 6.62 -3.41 -1.55
N GLY A 74 7.91 -3.29 -1.77
CA GLY A 74 8.55 -1.98 -1.90
C GLY A 74 9.93 -1.88 -1.27
N GLY A 75 10.44 -0.67 -1.17
CA GLY A 75 11.57 -0.35 -0.31
C GLY A 75 12.97 -0.65 -0.82
N ALA A 76 13.18 -0.97 -2.09
CA ALA A 76 14.53 -1.11 -2.63
C ALA A 76 15.27 0.26 -2.66
N ASP A 77 14.56 1.33 -3.03
CA ASP A 77 15.10 2.69 -3.05
C ASP A 77 14.25 3.65 -2.22
N ARG A 78 14.80 4.14 -1.11
CA ARG A 78 14.08 5.01 -0.17
C ARG A 78 14.64 6.42 -0.19
N VAL A 79 14.14 7.23 -1.10
CA VAL A 79 14.63 8.62 -1.26
C VAL A 79 14.07 9.53 -0.16
N ASN A 80 12.80 9.37 0.23
CA ASN A 80 12.10 10.26 1.15
C ASN A 80 11.97 9.74 2.60
N SER A 81 12.90 8.90 3.05
CA SER A 81 12.88 8.38 4.43
C SER A 81 14.17 8.70 5.15
N PRO A 82 14.12 9.14 6.41
CA PRO A 82 15.31 9.35 7.22
C PRO A 82 16.18 8.09 7.30
N LYS A 83 17.49 8.26 7.36
CA LYS A 83 18.44 7.12 7.35
C LYS A 83 18.18 6.12 8.48
N TRP A 84 17.81 6.61 9.69
CA TRP A 84 17.50 5.76 10.84
C TRP A 84 16.27 4.87 10.63
N SER A 85 15.26 5.34 9.85
CA SER A 85 14.04 4.57 9.58
C SER A 85 14.25 3.36 8.68
N ARG A 86 15.43 3.26 8.02
CA ARG A 86 15.74 2.17 7.07
C ARG A 86 15.94 0.82 7.77
N MET A 87 16.22 0.82 9.08
CA MET A 87 16.43 -0.42 9.84
C MET A 87 15.13 -1.19 10.05
N ILE A 88 14.02 -0.51 10.34
CA ILE A 88 12.71 -1.14 10.61
C ILE A 88 12.25 -2.01 9.44
N PRO A 89 12.21 -1.54 8.19
CA PRO A 89 11.85 -2.36 7.05
C PRO A 89 12.80 -3.52 6.74
N LYS A 90 14.10 -3.38 7.06
CA LYS A 90 15.05 -4.51 6.96
C LYS A 90 14.71 -5.61 7.96
N MET A 91 14.35 -5.23 9.19
CA MET A 91 13.94 -6.17 10.25
C MET A 91 12.59 -6.80 9.92
N TRP A 92 11.62 -6.03 9.43
CA TRP A 92 10.33 -6.55 8.98
C TRP A 92 10.48 -7.48 7.78
N GLY A 93 11.32 -7.12 6.84
CA GLY A 93 11.59 -7.85 5.60
C GLY A 93 10.49 -7.63 4.57
N PHE A 94 10.68 -6.67 3.68
CA PHE A 94 9.80 -6.44 2.53
C PHE A 94 10.13 -7.38 1.37
N ILE A 95 9.15 -7.60 0.48
CA ILE A 95 9.42 -8.12 -0.85
C ILE A 95 9.98 -6.96 -1.66
N PRO A 96 11.24 -7.05 -2.13
CA PRO A 96 11.89 -5.92 -2.78
C PRO A 96 11.18 -5.59 -4.10
N ALA A 97 10.85 -4.32 -4.28
CA ALA A 97 10.40 -3.75 -5.54
C ALA A 97 11.26 -2.55 -5.87
N TYR A 98 11.75 -2.50 -7.08
CA TYR A 98 12.41 -1.33 -7.63
C TYR A 98 11.34 -0.34 -8.10
N ARG A 99 11.59 0.94 -7.92
CA ARG A 99 10.63 2.01 -8.21
C ARG A 99 10.12 1.94 -9.65
N GLY A 100 8.80 1.97 -9.78
CA GLY A 100 8.11 2.04 -11.06
C GLY A 100 7.95 0.71 -11.80
N ALA A 101 8.56 -0.42 -11.35
CA ALA A 101 8.38 -1.72 -11.98
C ALA A 101 8.18 -2.84 -10.96
N PHE A 102 7.16 -3.64 -11.19
CA PHE A 102 7.04 -4.97 -10.61
C PHE A 102 7.95 -5.91 -11.40
N SER A 103 9.12 -6.25 -10.84
CA SER A 103 9.95 -7.28 -11.43
C SER A 103 9.24 -8.65 -11.37
N ARG A 104 9.65 -9.59 -12.23
CA ARG A 104 9.10 -10.95 -12.18
C ARG A 104 9.31 -11.61 -10.82
N SER A 105 10.44 -11.36 -10.15
CA SER A 105 10.72 -11.87 -8.81
C SER A 105 9.84 -11.23 -7.73
N THR A 106 9.59 -9.92 -7.82
CA THR A 106 8.64 -9.22 -6.93
C THR A 106 7.24 -9.78 -7.05
N LEU A 107 6.76 -9.94 -8.29
CA LEU A 107 5.44 -10.50 -8.56
C LEU A 107 5.32 -11.93 -8.03
N ARG A 108 6.30 -12.78 -8.34
CA ARG A 108 6.32 -14.16 -7.85
C ARG A 108 6.26 -14.22 -6.33
N GLY A 109 7.10 -13.45 -5.63
CA GLY A 109 7.09 -13.42 -4.16
C GLY A 109 5.77 -12.93 -3.58
N ALA A 110 5.10 -11.97 -4.22
CA ALA A 110 3.78 -11.50 -3.79
C ALA A 110 2.69 -12.57 -4.02
N LEU A 111 2.72 -13.26 -5.15
CA LEU A 111 1.81 -14.37 -5.45
C LEU A 111 1.99 -15.52 -4.45
N GLU A 112 3.22 -15.94 -4.15
CA GLU A 112 3.52 -16.98 -3.15
C GLU A 112 2.91 -16.67 -1.77
N ILE A 113 2.90 -15.40 -1.36
CA ILE A 113 2.26 -14.98 -0.10
C ILE A 113 0.73 -15.11 -0.18
N LEU A 114 0.14 -14.65 -1.28
CA LEU A 114 -1.31 -14.73 -1.48
C LEU A 114 -1.80 -16.18 -1.59
N GLU A 115 -1.09 -17.06 -2.29
CA GLU A 115 -1.38 -18.50 -2.40
C GLU A 115 -1.43 -19.19 -1.04
N GLN A 116 -0.64 -18.73 -0.08
CA GLN A 116 -0.66 -19.20 1.32
C GLN A 116 -1.74 -18.53 2.18
N GLY A 117 -2.70 -17.81 1.58
CA GLY A 117 -3.76 -17.08 2.29
C GLY A 117 -3.25 -15.82 3.00
N GLY A 118 -2.10 -15.28 2.57
CA GLY A 118 -1.47 -14.13 3.21
C GLY A 118 -2.10 -12.78 2.87
N VAL A 119 -1.65 -11.75 3.58
CA VAL A 119 -2.04 -10.35 3.36
C VAL A 119 -0.89 -9.57 2.75
N MET A 120 -1.11 -9.01 1.57
CA MET A 120 -0.17 -8.15 0.88
C MET A 120 -0.54 -6.68 1.05
N GLY A 121 0.36 -5.86 1.60
CA GLY A 121 0.24 -4.41 1.60
C GLY A 121 0.93 -3.81 0.37
N ILE A 122 0.18 -3.10 -0.44
CA ILE A 122 0.69 -2.44 -1.65
C ILE A 122 0.13 -1.03 -1.67
N PHE A 123 1.02 -0.05 -1.69
CA PHE A 123 0.65 1.34 -1.89
C PHE A 123 0.41 1.58 -3.39
N PRO A 124 -0.85 1.82 -3.82
CA PRO A 124 -1.16 1.89 -5.26
C PRO A 124 -0.41 3.00 -5.98
N GLU A 125 -0.10 4.07 -5.28
CA GLU A 125 0.61 5.25 -5.80
C GLU A 125 2.08 4.97 -6.18
N GLY A 126 2.68 3.91 -5.63
CA GLY A 126 4.04 3.50 -5.91
C GLY A 126 5.14 4.28 -5.19
N GLY A 127 4.78 5.15 -4.24
CA GLY A 127 5.72 5.90 -3.39
C GLY A 127 5.08 7.11 -2.72
N ASN A 128 5.80 7.78 -1.82
CA ASN A 128 5.32 8.83 -0.93
C ASN A 128 5.94 10.22 -1.23
N TRP A 129 5.98 10.65 -2.48
CA TRP A 129 6.58 11.94 -2.85
C TRP A 129 5.61 13.14 -2.85
N ALA A 130 4.33 12.92 -2.52
CA ALA A 130 3.33 13.98 -2.39
C ALA A 130 2.36 13.68 -1.25
N GLY A 131 1.88 14.73 -0.60
CA GLY A 131 0.94 14.65 0.53
C GLY A 131 -0.53 14.64 0.11
N LEU A 132 -0.85 14.26 -1.13
CA LEU A 132 -2.20 14.14 -1.63
C LEU A 132 -2.30 12.92 -2.58
N LEU A 133 -3.53 12.43 -2.78
CA LEU A 133 -3.80 11.20 -3.50
C LEU A 133 -3.46 11.32 -4.98
N ARG A 134 -2.71 10.36 -5.50
CA ARG A 134 -2.26 10.29 -6.89
C ARG A 134 -2.85 9.07 -7.58
N PRO A 135 -2.85 9.03 -8.92
CA PRO A 135 -3.35 7.88 -9.68
C PRO A 135 -2.62 6.58 -9.29
N ALA A 136 -3.37 5.48 -9.32
CA ALA A 136 -2.81 4.16 -9.09
C ALA A 136 -1.82 3.76 -10.19
N ARG A 137 -0.77 3.04 -9.80
CA ARG A 137 0.12 2.31 -10.70
C ARG A 137 -0.46 0.92 -11.00
N PRO A 138 -0.24 0.35 -12.18
CA PRO A 138 -0.90 -0.89 -12.60
C PRO A 138 -0.49 -2.14 -11.79
N GLY A 139 0.59 -2.08 -11.01
CA GLY A 139 1.14 -3.23 -10.30
C GLY A 139 0.17 -3.89 -9.32
N MET A 140 -0.59 -3.11 -8.55
CA MET A 140 -1.59 -3.61 -7.61
C MET A 140 -2.75 -4.29 -8.36
N ALA A 141 -3.29 -3.64 -9.39
CA ALA A 141 -4.36 -4.18 -10.22
C ALA A 141 -3.93 -5.46 -10.95
N TYR A 142 -2.68 -5.49 -11.44
CA TYR A 142 -2.10 -6.69 -12.08
C TYR A 142 -1.98 -7.85 -11.08
N LEU A 143 -1.52 -7.61 -9.86
CA LEU A 143 -1.42 -8.63 -8.83
C LEU A 143 -2.81 -9.16 -8.45
N ALA A 144 -3.81 -8.29 -8.27
CA ALA A 144 -5.19 -8.67 -7.98
C ALA A 144 -5.75 -9.56 -9.10
N ALA A 145 -5.62 -9.14 -10.37
CA ALA A 145 -6.08 -9.90 -11.53
C ALA A 145 -5.41 -11.28 -11.67
N THR A 146 -4.14 -11.38 -11.25
CA THR A 146 -3.38 -12.64 -11.39
C THR A 146 -3.65 -13.61 -10.24
N SER A 147 -3.82 -13.09 -9.01
CA SER A 147 -4.02 -13.90 -7.81
C SER A 147 -5.50 -14.21 -7.52
N GLY A 148 -6.44 -13.44 -8.07
CA GLY A 148 -7.85 -13.49 -7.68
C GLY A 148 -8.13 -12.93 -6.27
N ALA A 149 -7.12 -12.39 -5.59
CA ALA A 149 -7.27 -11.84 -4.25
C ALA A 149 -8.11 -10.56 -4.25
N ARG A 150 -9.02 -10.44 -3.27
CA ARG A 150 -9.78 -9.20 -3.05
C ARG A 150 -8.85 -8.07 -2.62
N VAL A 151 -9.14 -6.87 -3.08
CA VAL A 151 -8.45 -5.65 -2.65
C VAL A 151 -9.31 -4.93 -1.62
N VAL A 152 -8.74 -4.64 -0.45
CA VAL A 152 -9.35 -3.80 0.57
C VAL A 152 -8.69 -2.42 0.48
N PRO A 153 -9.38 -1.40 -0.02
CA PRO A 153 -8.89 -0.02 -0.02
C PRO A 153 -8.80 0.48 1.43
N VAL A 154 -7.75 1.22 1.75
CA VAL A 154 -7.56 1.77 3.11
C VAL A 154 -7.18 3.24 3.03
N SER A 155 -7.89 4.09 3.76
CA SER A 155 -7.53 5.50 3.89
C SER A 155 -6.76 5.73 5.18
N ILE A 156 -5.64 6.46 5.08
CA ILE A 156 -4.83 6.93 6.20
C ILE A 156 -4.85 8.45 6.17
N GLU A 157 -5.32 9.07 7.25
CA GLU A 157 -5.38 10.52 7.45
C GLU A 157 -4.60 10.89 8.70
N GLY A 158 -3.77 11.93 8.64
CA GLY A 158 -3.04 12.49 9.78
C GLY A 158 -1.70 11.80 10.12
N ALA A 159 -1.22 10.87 9.29
CA ALA A 159 0.05 10.20 9.53
C ALA A 159 1.26 11.16 9.47
N GLU A 160 1.17 12.25 8.71
CA GLU A 160 2.16 13.32 8.60
C GLU A 160 2.37 14.06 9.94
N HIS A 161 1.37 14.07 10.80
CA HIS A 161 1.41 14.75 12.09
C HIS A 161 1.90 13.88 13.25
N VAL A 162 2.07 12.58 13.05
CA VAL A 162 2.44 11.63 14.13
C VAL A 162 3.74 12.03 14.83
N LEU A 163 4.71 12.56 14.10
CA LEU A 163 6.01 12.96 14.65
C LEU A 163 6.11 14.43 15.06
N THR A 164 5.02 15.18 15.03
CA THR A 164 5.02 16.60 15.45
C THR A 164 4.94 16.79 16.96
N GLY A 165 4.70 15.71 17.72
CA GLY A 165 4.60 15.77 19.19
C GLY A 165 3.25 16.25 19.74
N THR A 166 2.26 16.52 18.89
CA THR A 166 0.97 17.12 19.29
C THR A 166 -0.10 16.09 19.66
N ARG A 167 0.18 14.79 19.61
CA ARG A 167 -0.82 13.72 19.68
C ARG A 167 -2.01 13.96 18.75
N ALA A 168 -1.70 14.31 17.52
CA ALA A 168 -2.70 14.61 16.49
C ALA A 168 -3.62 13.41 16.21
N PRO A 169 -4.86 13.67 15.72
CA PRO A 169 -5.71 12.60 15.23
C PRO A 169 -5.05 11.83 14.09
N LEU A 170 -5.14 10.51 14.15
CA LEU A 170 -4.70 9.60 13.11
C LEU A 170 -5.86 8.65 12.81
N LYS A 171 -6.38 8.69 11.60
CA LYS A 171 -7.51 7.84 11.21
C LYS A 171 -7.08 6.80 10.19
N VAL A 172 -7.53 5.56 10.38
CA VAL A 172 -7.36 4.46 9.43
C VAL A 172 -8.73 3.88 9.13
N THR A 173 -9.17 3.98 7.87
CA THR A 173 -10.49 3.48 7.46
C THR A 173 -10.31 2.38 6.42
N TYR A 174 -10.80 1.18 6.75
CA TYR A 174 -10.90 0.06 5.84
C TYR A 174 -12.22 0.14 5.07
N HIS A 175 -12.17 0.19 3.75
CA HIS A 175 -13.36 0.22 2.90
C HIS A 175 -13.78 -1.18 2.48
N ALA A 176 -15.01 -1.31 1.98
CA ALA A 176 -15.54 -2.58 1.48
C ALA A 176 -14.60 -3.22 0.44
N PRO A 177 -14.36 -4.53 0.53
CA PRO A 177 -13.48 -5.23 -0.39
C PRO A 177 -13.99 -5.15 -1.83
N VAL A 178 -13.08 -4.86 -2.76
CA VAL A 178 -13.35 -4.91 -4.20
C VAL A 178 -12.85 -6.23 -4.75
N SER A 179 -13.68 -6.93 -5.51
CA SER A 179 -13.31 -8.20 -6.14
C SER A 179 -12.21 -7.99 -7.18
N ALA A 180 -11.31 -8.97 -7.30
CA ALA A 180 -10.29 -8.94 -8.33
C ALA A 180 -10.90 -8.83 -9.74
N PRO A 181 -10.32 -8.05 -10.66
CA PRO A 181 -10.85 -7.92 -12.01
C PRO A 181 -10.58 -9.19 -12.82
N ILE A 182 -11.59 -9.65 -13.56
CA ILE A 182 -11.46 -10.73 -14.53
C ILE A 182 -11.04 -10.11 -15.85
N ILE A 183 -9.76 -10.26 -16.23
CA ILE A 183 -9.21 -9.66 -17.44
C ILE A 183 -8.83 -10.74 -18.45
N THR A 184 -9.66 -10.90 -19.47
CA THR A 184 -9.43 -11.82 -20.59
C THR A 184 -8.77 -11.15 -21.79
N SER A 185 -8.80 -9.82 -21.85
CA SER A 185 -8.24 -9.01 -22.91
C SER A 185 -6.69 -8.99 -22.90
N ARG A 186 -6.09 -8.60 -24.04
CA ARG A 186 -4.64 -8.45 -24.20
C ARG A 186 -4.29 -7.04 -24.69
N GLY A 187 -3.02 -6.71 -24.64
CA GLY A 187 -2.50 -5.45 -25.18
C GLY A 187 -3.12 -4.22 -24.51
N ARG A 188 -3.60 -3.28 -25.32
CA ARG A 188 -4.16 -2.00 -24.88
C ARG A 188 -5.41 -2.17 -24.02
N ALA A 189 -6.34 -3.01 -24.42
CA ALA A 189 -7.59 -3.24 -23.69
C ALA A 189 -7.33 -3.84 -22.28
N ARG A 190 -6.29 -4.68 -22.14
CA ARG A 190 -5.85 -5.16 -20.81
C ARG A 190 -5.36 -4.01 -19.93
N ARG A 191 -4.54 -3.11 -20.48
CA ARG A 191 -4.02 -1.95 -19.75
C ARG A 191 -5.17 -1.06 -19.29
N GLU A 192 -6.09 -0.72 -20.17
CA GLU A 192 -7.27 0.10 -19.85
C GLU A 192 -8.13 -0.52 -18.74
N ALA A 193 -8.31 -1.85 -18.74
CA ALA A 193 -9.04 -2.55 -17.68
C ALA A 193 -8.30 -2.50 -16.32
N LEU A 194 -6.97 -2.64 -16.31
CA LEU A 194 -6.17 -2.51 -15.10
C LEU A 194 -6.18 -1.09 -14.55
N ASP A 195 -6.09 -0.09 -15.42
CA ASP A 195 -6.12 1.32 -15.05
C ASP A 195 -7.50 1.70 -14.50
N ALA A 196 -8.59 1.22 -15.10
CA ALA A 196 -9.96 1.42 -14.61
C ALA A 196 -10.16 0.80 -13.21
N TYR A 197 -9.67 -0.42 -12.99
CA TYR A 197 -9.70 -1.05 -11.68
C TYR A 197 -8.87 -0.28 -10.65
N GLY A 198 -7.68 0.17 -11.03
CA GLY A 198 -6.86 1.03 -10.20
C GLY A 198 -7.57 2.32 -9.81
N ALA A 199 -8.25 2.97 -10.76
CA ALA A 199 -9.03 4.19 -10.51
C ALA A 199 -10.21 3.95 -9.55
N GLU A 200 -10.91 2.81 -9.65
CA GLU A 200 -11.95 2.42 -8.70
C GLU A 200 -11.39 2.30 -7.27
N ILE A 201 -10.26 1.63 -7.08
CA ILE A 201 -9.60 1.52 -5.77
C ILE A 201 -9.23 2.90 -5.22
N MET A 202 -8.66 3.78 -6.06
CA MET A 202 -8.32 5.15 -5.63
C MET A 202 -9.55 5.97 -5.25
N ALA A 203 -10.67 5.81 -5.96
CA ALA A 203 -11.92 6.47 -5.60
C ALA A 203 -12.42 6.04 -4.21
N ARG A 204 -12.34 4.73 -3.88
CA ARG A 204 -12.69 4.21 -2.54
C ARG A 204 -11.76 4.76 -1.46
N ILE A 205 -10.46 4.86 -1.72
CA ILE A 205 -9.52 5.47 -0.78
C ILE A 205 -9.88 6.95 -0.57
N ALA A 206 -10.22 7.68 -1.63
CA ALA A 206 -10.60 9.10 -1.55
C ALA A 206 -11.83 9.35 -0.64
N GLU A 207 -12.78 8.41 -0.56
CA GLU A 207 -13.97 8.53 0.30
C GLU A 207 -13.62 8.77 1.78
N GLY A 208 -12.52 8.18 2.27
CA GLY A 208 -12.07 8.30 3.67
C GLY A 208 -11.09 9.45 3.94
N LEU A 209 -10.79 10.29 2.95
CA LEU A 209 -9.87 11.40 3.06
C LEU A 209 -10.60 12.77 3.05
N PRO A 210 -10.04 13.81 3.68
CA PRO A 210 -10.46 15.20 3.48
C PRO A 210 -10.39 15.61 2.02
N ASP A 211 -11.24 16.55 1.58
CA ASP A 211 -11.38 16.88 0.16
C ASP A 211 -10.09 17.40 -0.48
N ASP A 212 -9.31 18.19 0.25
CA ASP A 212 -8.01 18.72 -0.18
C ASP A 212 -6.94 17.64 -0.39
N LEU A 213 -7.09 16.47 0.22
CA LEU A 213 -6.18 15.33 0.07
C LEU A 213 -6.61 14.31 -1.00
N ARG A 214 -7.83 14.43 -1.54
CA ARG A 214 -8.40 13.47 -2.51
C ARG A 214 -7.79 13.51 -3.90
N GLY A 215 -6.93 14.47 -4.19
CA GLY A 215 -6.27 14.58 -5.48
C GLY A 215 -7.26 14.72 -6.64
N ALA A 216 -7.20 13.85 -7.63
CA ALA A 216 -8.11 13.85 -8.78
C ALA A 216 -9.59 13.65 -8.43
N HIS A 217 -9.89 13.12 -7.23
CA HIS A 217 -11.24 12.87 -6.71
C HIS A 217 -11.78 14.04 -5.86
N SER A 218 -11.02 15.14 -5.70
CA SER A 218 -11.45 16.33 -4.97
C SER A 218 -12.53 17.11 -5.72
N ALA A 219 -13.45 17.70 -4.99
CA ALA A 219 -14.39 18.69 -5.53
C ALA A 219 -13.68 20.01 -5.88
N CYS A 220 -12.55 20.31 -5.19
CA CYS A 220 -11.78 21.53 -5.39
C CYS A 220 -10.93 21.47 -6.68
N PRO A 221 -11.08 22.42 -7.64
CA PRO A 221 -10.27 22.46 -8.85
C PRO A 221 -8.77 22.59 -8.59
N ASP A 222 -8.38 23.36 -7.56
CA ASP A 222 -6.97 23.59 -7.22
C ASP A 222 -6.31 22.31 -6.70
N ALA A 223 -7.02 21.52 -5.89
CA ALA A 223 -6.54 20.23 -5.43
C ALA A 223 -6.36 19.22 -6.59
N ARG A 224 -7.27 19.24 -7.58
CA ARG A 224 -7.12 18.42 -8.79
C ARG A 224 -5.92 18.86 -9.63
N ALA A 225 -5.71 20.15 -9.82
CA ALA A 225 -4.55 20.68 -10.54
C ALA A 225 -3.23 20.35 -9.80
N ALA A 226 -3.20 20.47 -8.48
CA ALA A 226 -2.05 20.07 -7.67
C ALA A 226 -1.74 18.58 -7.81
N ALA A 227 -2.76 17.72 -7.84
CA ALA A 227 -2.60 16.28 -8.04
C ALA A 227 -2.02 15.95 -9.43
N GLU A 228 -2.48 16.62 -10.46
CA GLU A 228 -1.95 16.44 -11.81
C GLU A 228 -0.47 16.82 -11.88
N ALA A 229 -0.08 17.94 -11.28
CA ALA A 229 1.31 18.41 -11.25
C ALA A 229 2.28 17.41 -10.60
N VAL A 230 1.82 16.64 -9.59
CA VAL A 230 2.64 15.66 -8.87
C VAL A 230 2.40 14.21 -9.30
N SER A 231 1.54 13.96 -10.29
CA SER A 231 1.22 12.61 -10.78
C SER A 231 2.39 11.94 -11.50
N ALA A 232 3.25 12.72 -12.14
CA ALA A 232 4.43 12.20 -12.80
C ALA A 232 5.42 11.63 -11.77
N TYR A 233 6.03 10.49 -12.11
CA TYR A 233 7.08 9.89 -11.27
C TYR A 233 8.32 10.79 -11.30
N PRO A 234 8.73 11.38 -10.15
CA PRO A 234 9.76 12.41 -10.13
C PRO A 234 11.20 11.88 -10.28
N PHE A 235 11.37 10.57 -10.21
CA PHE A 235 12.70 9.96 -10.22
C PHE A 235 12.90 9.20 -11.53
N HIS A 236 13.62 9.76 -12.47
CA HIS A 236 14.06 9.07 -13.68
C HIS A 236 15.17 8.08 -13.31
N THR A 237 14.90 6.79 -13.44
CA THR A 237 15.95 5.77 -13.53
C THR A 237 16.19 5.45 -14.99
N PRO A 238 17.39 5.71 -15.54
CA PRO A 238 17.70 5.43 -16.94
C PRO A 238 17.65 3.96 -17.35
N GLU A 239 17.63 3.04 -16.37
CA GLU A 239 17.84 1.59 -16.56
C GLU A 239 16.56 0.77 -16.85
N MET A 240 15.41 1.40 -17.02
CA MET A 240 14.15 0.66 -17.24
C MET A 240 13.63 0.64 -18.68
N ARG A 241 14.51 0.76 -19.66
CA ARG A 241 14.20 0.50 -21.06
C ARG A 241 14.61 -0.95 -21.42
N GLY A 242 13.89 -1.93 -20.91
CA GLY A 242 14.22 -3.31 -21.25
C GLY A 242 13.56 -4.38 -20.40
N ILE A 243 12.25 -4.27 -20.18
CA ILE A 243 11.42 -5.42 -19.74
C ILE A 243 10.14 -5.45 -20.58
#